data_cd5d710b11227d5526a78cc3ca122d05
#
_entry.id   cd5d710b11227d5526a78cc3ca122d05
#
_cell.length_a   1.000
_cell.length_b   1.000
_cell.length_c   1.000
_cell.angle_alpha   90.00
_cell.angle_beta   90.00
_cell.angle_gamma   90.00
#
_symmetry.space_group_name_H-M   'P 1'
#
loop_
_entity.id
_entity.type
_entity.pdbx_description
1 polymer ?
#
loop_
_entity_poly.entity_id
_entity_poly.type
_entity_poly.pdbx_seq_one_letter_code
_entity_poly.pdbx_strand_id
1 'polypeptide(L)'
;IKTPNLDQMASEGMRFTQFYVGSSICTPSRAALLTGKLPVQTGMYGKRSVLFPDNAGGLDPKEITIAAALKKQNYKTACIGKWHLGHLNKYMPLNHGFDHFYGIPYSNDMRPEGKWDYARNNFPPLPFLDGHDTVGVSLDQGNFIEMFTQRSIDFIRQNKNNPFFLYLAHTAPHTPLVLKDENKGLSIRGTYGDVIEEIDRSVGNILKVLKAQNIAENTFVIFTSDNGPWGWANIDGGSSGLLKGNKGSVYEGGYRVPAIAWMPGSVPEITTTALASTLDFLPTMISMAGGEYDDQSLNGIDISKTFLDNIHVRTDVHYYRQDTLIALRHKEWKMYIKDPNPWDDGFTQKDMPLLYNVEHDPSEKYNIAKENSEIVKVLNDLASEHIQSVLKTPSQYDEILPSYQSAYNEYNKK
;
A
#
# COMPACT_ATOMS: atom_id res chain seq x y z
N ILE A 1 20.41 -9.40 -2.61
CA ILE A 1 19.12 -10.10 -2.68
C ILE A 1 18.92 -10.53 -4.13
N LYS A 2 18.55 -11.77 -4.37
CA LYS A 2 18.30 -12.31 -5.72
C LYS A 2 16.80 -12.31 -5.99
N THR A 3 16.38 -11.66 -7.08
CA THR A 3 14.97 -11.54 -7.45
C THR A 3 14.73 -11.93 -8.92
N PRO A 4 15.14 -13.15 -9.35
CA PRO A 4 15.13 -13.53 -10.76
C PRO A 4 13.72 -13.51 -11.38
N ASN A 5 12.67 -13.81 -10.61
CA ASN A 5 11.30 -13.81 -11.11
C ASN A 5 10.72 -12.39 -11.25
N LEU A 6 11.01 -11.50 -10.30
CA LEU A 6 10.65 -10.08 -10.41
C LEU A 6 11.48 -9.38 -11.48
N ASP A 7 12.75 -9.74 -11.64
CA ASP A 7 13.61 -9.22 -12.69
C ASP A 7 13.08 -9.66 -14.07
N GLN A 8 12.62 -10.92 -14.20
CA GLN A 8 11.96 -11.41 -15.41
C GLN A 8 10.65 -10.67 -15.65
N MET A 9 9.79 -10.51 -14.62
CA MET A 9 8.54 -9.74 -14.72
C MET A 9 8.82 -8.30 -15.21
N ALA A 10 9.87 -7.66 -14.71
CA ALA A 10 10.28 -6.32 -15.11
C ALA A 10 10.83 -6.26 -16.55
N SER A 11 11.50 -7.31 -17.01
CA SER A 11 12.02 -7.39 -18.39
C SER A 11 10.94 -7.70 -19.42
N GLU A 12 9.87 -8.40 -18.99
CA GLU A 12 8.70 -8.75 -19.82
C GLU A 12 7.54 -7.73 -19.67
N GLY A 13 7.77 -6.61 -18.99
CA GLY A 13 6.72 -5.63 -18.68
C GLY A 13 7.26 -4.23 -18.41
N MET A 14 6.52 -3.45 -17.67
CA MET A 14 6.84 -2.05 -17.37
C MET A 14 7.33 -1.90 -15.93
N ARG A 15 8.56 -1.42 -15.75
CA ARG A 15 9.13 -1.07 -14.45
C ARG A 15 8.99 0.43 -14.20
N PHE A 16 8.33 0.80 -13.12
CA PHE A 16 8.18 2.21 -12.73
C PHE A 16 9.33 2.67 -11.83
N THR A 17 9.86 3.85 -12.12
CA THR A 17 10.81 4.54 -11.25
C THR A 17 10.12 5.55 -10.32
N GLN A 18 8.87 5.94 -10.60
CA GLN A 18 8.11 6.97 -9.90
C GLN A 18 6.69 6.49 -9.59
N PHE A 19 6.58 5.42 -8.78
CA PHE A 19 5.30 4.88 -8.35
C PHE A 19 5.04 5.22 -6.87
N TYR A 20 3.85 5.73 -6.57
CA TYR A 20 3.51 6.29 -5.26
C TYR A 20 2.32 5.59 -4.61
N VAL A 21 2.34 5.59 -3.28
CA VAL A 21 1.22 5.11 -2.46
C VAL A 21 0.38 6.28 -1.95
N GLY A 22 -0.88 6.02 -1.60
CA GLY A 22 -1.79 7.04 -1.04
C GLY A 22 -1.45 7.46 0.39
N SER A 23 -0.61 6.70 1.08
CA SER A 23 -0.07 7.02 2.41
C SER A 23 1.18 6.20 2.70
N SER A 24 2.08 6.73 3.52
CA SER A 24 3.32 6.04 3.92
C SER A 24 3.16 4.97 5.01
N ILE A 25 1.92 4.57 5.34
CA ILE A 25 1.61 3.61 6.42
C ILE A 25 0.51 2.64 5.95
N CYS A 26 0.55 1.38 6.44
CA CYS A 26 -0.26 0.24 5.97
C CYS A 26 -1.77 0.53 5.85
N THR A 27 -2.48 0.77 6.96
CA THR A 27 -3.95 0.91 6.95
C THR A 27 -4.44 2.02 6.02
N PRO A 28 -3.97 3.28 6.15
CA PRO A 28 -4.41 4.34 5.24
C PRO A 28 -4.02 4.09 3.78
N SER A 29 -2.85 3.52 3.53
CA SER A 29 -2.41 3.20 2.18
C SER A 29 -3.25 2.11 1.51
N ARG A 30 -3.62 1.06 2.26
CA ARG A 30 -4.48 -0.02 1.76
C ARG A 30 -5.90 0.47 1.47
N ALA A 31 -6.44 1.37 2.31
CA ALA A 31 -7.71 2.04 2.03
C ALA A 31 -7.64 2.84 0.74
N ALA A 32 -6.60 3.65 0.57
CA ALA A 32 -6.39 4.46 -0.63
C ALA A 32 -6.26 3.60 -1.90
N LEU A 33 -5.49 2.49 -1.82
CA LEU A 33 -5.33 1.54 -2.92
C LEU A 33 -6.68 0.95 -3.36
N LEU A 34 -7.51 0.51 -2.41
CA LEU A 34 -8.76 -0.17 -2.73
C LEU A 34 -9.89 0.78 -3.15
N THR A 35 -9.88 2.03 -2.68
CA THR A 35 -10.98 2.98 -2.90
C THR A 35 -10.68 4.08 -3.92
N GLY A 36 -9.42 4.27 -4.31
CA GLY A 36 -9.00 5.39 -5.16
C GLY A 36 -9.14 6.77 -4.49
N LYS A 37 -9.43 6.81 -3.18
CA LYS A 37 -9.62 8.03 -2.39
C LYS A 37 -8.48 8.24 -1.39
N LEU A 38 -8.15 9.49 -1.11
CA LEU A 38 -7.21 9.80 -0.03
C LEU A 38 -7.75 9.33 1.34
N PRO A 39 -6.88 8.89 2.27
CA PRO A 39 -7.31 8.42 3.59
C PRO A 39 -8.16 9.42 4.36
N VAL A 40 -7.92 10.73 4.16
CA VAL A 40 -8.69 11.81 4.77
C VAL A 40 -10.17 11.82 4.34
N GLN A 41 -10.48 11.30 3.16
CA GLN A 41 -11.85 11.22 2.64
C GLN A 41 -12.59 9.98 3.14
N THR A 42 -11.89 8.88 3.41
CA THR A 42 -12.48 7.63 3.90
C THR A 42 -12.45 7.51 5.43
N GLY A 43 -11.90 8.50 6.13
CA GLY A 43 -11.71 8.45 7.58
C GLY A 43 -10.61 7.47 8.02
N MET A 44 -9.86 6.88 7.07
CA MET A 44 -8.83 5.89 7.38
C MET A 44 -7.50 6.56 7.76
N TYR A 45 -7.55 7.39 8.78
CA TYR A 45 -6.42 8.10 9.39
C TYR A 45 -6.68 8.31 10.88
N GLY A 46 -5.65 8.65 11.65
CA GLY A 46 -5.81 8.96 13.08
C GLY A 46 -4.48 9.06 13.81
N LYS A 47 -4.52 9.42 15.09
CA LYS A 47 -3.34 9.60 15.94
C LYS A 47 -2.50 8.33 16.08
N ARG A 48 -3.14 7.16 16.05
CA ARG A 48 -2.48 5.85 16.18
C ARG A 48 -1.86 5.34 14.88
N SER A 49 -1.94 6.07 13.80
CA SER A 49 -1.35 5.75 12.49
C SER A 49 -1.97 4.55 11.77
N VAL A 50 -2.36 3.47 12.43
CA VAL A 50 -2.99 2.26 11.90
C VAL A 50 -4.11 1.77 12.82
N LEU A 51 -4.98 0.91 12.31
CA LEU A 51 -5.94 0.18 13.12
C LEU A 51 -5.26 -0.98 13.87
N PHE A 52 -5.58 -1.11 15.15
CA PHE A 52 -5.14 -2.19 16.04
C PHE A 52 -6.31 -3.11 16.40
N PRO A 53 -6.05 -4.29 17.03
CA PRO A 53 -7.10 -5.20 17.45
C PRO A 53 -8.10 -4.63 18.48
N ASP A 54 -7.78 -3.52 19.12
CA ASP A 54 -8.64 -2.81 20.08
C ASP A 54 -9.49 -1.70 19.45
N ASN A 55 -9.32 -1.38 18.16
CA ASN A 55 -10.14 -0.39 17.48
C ASN A 55 -11.54 -0.94 17.14
N ALA A 56 -12.55 -0.10 17.30
CA ALA A 56 -13.94 -0.40 16.90
C ALA A 56 -14.25 0.01 15.46
N GLY A 57 -13.39 0.84 14.86
CA GLY A 57 -13.53 1.39 13.51
C GLY A 57 -12.95 0.51 12.41
N GLY A 58 -13.15 0.93 11.18
CA GLY A 58 -12.67 0.30 9.96
C GLY A 58 -13.14 1.03 8.71
N LEU A 59 -12.76 0.55 7.54
CA LEU A 59 -13.24 1.10 6.27
C LEU A 59 -14.77 1.00 6.21
N ASP A 60 -15.46 2.12 5.95
CA ASP A 60 -16.92 2.12 5.85
C ASP A 60 -17.36 1.15 4.72
N PRO A 61 -18.28 0.20 4.99
CA PRO A 61 -18.79 -0.70 3.95
C PRO A 61 -19.50 0.00 2.78
N LYS A 62 -19.82 1.29 2.91
CA LYS A 62 -20.35 2.11 1.81
C LYS A 62 -19.27 2.54 0.82
N GLU A 63 -18.00 2.50 1.20
CA GLU A 63 -16.92 2.83 0.28
C GLU A 63 -16.80 1.76 -0.81
N ILE A 64 -16.83 2.22 -2.04
CA ILE A 64 -16.70 1.32 -3.19
C ILE A 64 -15.22 0.96 -3.35
N THR A 65 -14.92 -0.32 -3.25
CA THR A 65 -13.58 -0.86 -3.50
C THR A 65 -13.42 -1.36 -4.93
N ILE A 66 -12.19 -1.59 -5.36
CA ILE A 66 -11.89 -2.25 -6.65
C ILE A 66 -12.69 -3.55 -6.77
N ALA A 67 -12.73 -4.38 -5.70
CA ALA A 67 -13.47 -5.64 -5.72
C ALA A 67 -14.97 -5.43 -5.90
N ALA A 68 -15.58 -4.49 -5.17
CA ALA A 68 -17.00 -4.17 -5.30
C ALA A 68 -17.36 -3.64 -6.70
N ALA A 69 -16.48 -2.83 -7.28
CA ALA A 69 -16.68 -2.27 -8.62
C ALA A 69 -16.54 -3.34 -9.71
N LEU A 70 -15.49 -4.16 -9.67
CA LEU A 70 -15.25 -5.22 -10.64
C LEU A 70 -16.29 -6.36 -10.52
N LYS A 71 -16.82 -6.62 -9.33
CA LYS A 71 -17.91 -7.58 -9.13
C LYS A 71 -19.17 -7.20 -9.93
N LYS A 72 -19.46 -5.89 -10.09
CA LYS A 72 -20.52 -5.40 -10.99
C LYS A 72 -20.26 -5.71 -12.45
N GLN A 73 -18.99 -5.95 -12.83
CA GLN A 73 -18.54 -6.39 -14.15
C GLN A 73 -18.39 -7.94 -14.24
N ASN A 74 -19.04 -8.67 -13.32
CA ASN A 74 -19.01 -10.15 -13.23
C ASN A 74 -17.64 -10.77 -12.91
N TYR A 75 -16.70 -10.01 -12.35
CA TYR A 75 -15.43 -10.56 -11.87
C TYR A 75 -15.63 -11.40 -10.61
N LYS A 76 -14.95 -12.54 -10.53
CA LYS A 76 -14.75 -13.30 -9.30
C LYS A 76 -13.64 -12.63 -8.49
N THR A 77 -13.84 -12.45 -7.18
CA THR A 77 -12.97 -11.59 -6.39
C THR A 77 -12.40 -12.31 -5.17
N ALA A 78 -11.09 -12.17 -4.93
CA ALA A 78 -10.45 -12.75 -3.75
C ALA A 78 -9.48 -11.76 -3.10
N CYS A 79 -9.51 -11.70 -1.76
CA CYS A 79 -8.49 -11.08 -0.92
C CYS A 79 -7.73 -12.18 -0.20
N ILE A 80 -6.41 -12.28 -0.43
CA ILE A 80 -5.56 -13.29 0.18
C ILE A 80 -4.39 -12.60 0.88
N GLY A 81 -4.23 -12.86 2.19
CA GLY A 81 -3.18 -12.26 3.01
C GLY A 81 -3.69 -11.29 4.07
N LYS A 82 -2.98 -10.18 4.27
CA LYS A 82 -3.27 -9.14 5.27
C LYS A 82 -4.33 -8.16 4.79
N TRP A 83 -5.44 -8.05 5.55
CA TRP A 83 -6.49 -7.04 5.29
C TRP A 83 -6.14 -5.66 5.83
N HIS A 84 -6.16 -5.49 7.14
CA HIS A 84 -5.78 -4.30 7.91
C HIS A 84 -6.67 -3.06 7.70
N LEU A 85 -7.96 -3.26 7.39
CA LEU A 85 -8.94 -2.18 7.22
C LEU A 85 -10.15 -2.30 8.16
N GLY A 86 -9.94 -2.92 9.32
CA GLY A 86 -10.95 -3.21 10.34
C GLY A 86 -11.18 -4.71 10.46
N HIS A 87 -11.33 -5.19 11.71
CA HIS A 87 -11.40 -6.61 12.03
C HIS A 87 -12.78 -7.06 12.53
N LEU A 88 -13.67 -6.11 12.82
CA LEU A 88 -15.06 -6.45 13.13
C LEU A 88 -15.76 -6.94 11.87
N ASN A 89 -16.71 -7.87 12.04
CA ASN A 89 -17.37 -8.56 10.92
C ASN A 89 -17.82 -7.61 9.80
N LYS A 90 -18.45 -6.49 10.14
CA LYS A 90 -18.93 -5.48 9.17
C LYS A 90 -17.82 -4.85 8.31
N TYR A 91 -16.56 -4.91 8.75
CA TYR A 91 -15.42 -4.31 8.05
C TYR A 91 -14.53 -5.33 7.32
N MET A 92 -14.92 -6.62 7.36
CA MET A 92 -14.14 -7.69 6.73
C MET A 92 -14.27 -7.67 5.20
N PRO A 93 -13.31 -8.25 4.45
CA PRO A 93 -13.25 -8.19 2.98
C PRO A 93 -14.55 -8.61 2.27
N LEU A 94 -15.27 -9.60 2.81
CA LEU A 94 -16.52 -10.07 2.21
C LEU A 94 -17.62 -8.97 2.17
N ASN A 95 -17.56 -7.98 3.06
CA ASN A 95 -18.44 -6.82 3.06
C ASN A 95 -17.94 -5.66 2.17
N HIS A 96 -16.79 -5.86 1.53
CA HIS A 96 -16.16 -4.90 0.62
C HIS A 96 -16.03 -5.42 -0.83
N GLY A 97 -16.93 -6.34 -1.22
CA GLY A 97 -17.04 -6.84 -2.58
C GLY A 97 -16.19 -8.07 -2.90
N PHE A 98 -15.38 -8.57 -1.98
CA PHE A 98 -14.66 -9.83 -2.18
C PHE A 98 -15.60 -11.03 -1.99
N ASP A 99 -15.49 -12.04 -2.89
CA ASP A 99 -16.18 -13.31 -2.76
C ASP A 99 -15.46 -14.27 -1.80
N HIS A 100 -14.12 -14.13 -1.72
CA HIS A 100 -13.26 -14.97 -0.88
C HIS A 100 -12.30 -14.10 -0.08
N PHE A 101 -12.08 -14.51 1.17
CA PHE A 101 -11.01 -13.99 2.03
C PHE A 101 -10.26 -15.17 2.64
N TYR A 102 -8.91 -15.10 2.63
CA TYR A 102 -8.05 -16.08 3.28
C TYR A 102 -6.81 -15.37 3.83
N GLY A 103 -6.68 -15.28 5.15
CA GLY A 103 -5.56 -14.54 5.74
C GLY A 103 -5.81 -14.00 7.14
N ILE A 104 -5.21 -12.83 7.43
CA ILE A 104 -5.24 -12.20 8.75
C ILE A 104 -5.92 -10.83 8.70
N PRO A 105 -6.74 -10.46 9.73
CA PRO A 105 -7.55 -9.26 9.70
C PRO A 105 -6.76 -7.96 9.96
N TYR A 106 -5.58 -8.04 10.59
CA TYR A 106 -4.70 -6.92 10.93
C TYR A 106 -3.23 -7.31 10.80
N SER A 107 -2.29 -6.51 11.29
CA SER A 107 -0.86 -6.78 11.10
C SER A 107 -0.38 -7.98 11.92
N ASN A 108 0.51 -8.76 11.34
CA ASN A 108 1.03 -10.02 11.89
C ASN A 108 1.85 -9.87 13.19
N ASP A 109 2.30 -8.65 13.51
CA ASP A 109 3.00 -8.30 14.75
C ASP A 109 2.05 -7.88 15.89
N MET A 110 0.75 -7.71 15.60
CA MET A 110 -0.29 -7.33 16.56
C MET A 110 -0.83 -8.55 17.31
N ARG A 111 -0.02 -9.09 18.22
CA ARG A 111 -0.30 -10.31 18.99
C ARG A 111 0.38 -10.21 20.37
N PRO A 112 0.06 -11.10 21.35
CA PRO A 112 0.60 -11.03 22.71
C PRO A 112 2.13 -11.00 22.79
N GLU A 113 2.81 -11.72 21.88
CA GLU A 113 4.27 -11.76 21.80
C GLU A 113 4.87 -10.65 20.92
N GLY A 114 4.06 -9.67 20.52
CA GLY A 114 4.48 -8.54 19.71
C GLY A 114 5.48 -7.62 20.40
N LYS A 115 6.18 -6.78 19.62
CA LYS A 115 7.21 -5.85 20.12
C LYS A 115 6.65 -4.67 20.92
N TRP A 116 5.35 -4.41 20.85
CA TRP A 116 4.70 -3.30 21.54
C TRP A 116 4.42 -3.66 22.99
N ASP A 117 4.86 -2.86 23.97
CA ASP A 117 4.59 -3.11 25.39
C ASP A 117 3.09 -3.21 25.70
N TYR A 118 2.28 -2.41 25.00
CA TYR A 118 0.83 -2.51 25.08
C TYR A 118 0.30 -3.83 24.50
N ALA A 119 0.85 -4.32 23.37
CA ALA A 119 0.45 -5.55 22.71
C ALA A 119 0.66 -6.79 23.58
N ARG A 120 1.78 -6.88 24.30
CA ARG A 120 2.16 -8.05 25.11
C ARG A 120 1.10 -8.49 26.13
N ASN A 121 0.30 -7.53 26.62
CA ASN A 121 -0.66 -7.77 27.68
C ASN A 121 -2.12 -7.68 27.24
N ASN A 122 -2.42 -7.13 26.05
CA ASN A 122 -3.78 -6.71 25.71
C ASN A 122 -4.28 -7.19 24.35
N PHE A 123 -3.42 -7.55 23.39
CA PHE A 123 -3.88 -8.03 22.10
C PHE A 123 -4.21 -9.54 22.15
N PRO A 124 -5.24 -9.98 21.43
CA PRO A 124 -5.58 -11.40 21.33
C PRO A 124 -4.53 -12.14 20.51
N PRO A 125 -4.42 -13.47 20.65
CA PRO A 125 -3.70 -14.31 19.70
C PRO A 125 -4.16 -14.04 18.27
N LEU A 126 -3.20 -13.95 17.32
CA LEU A 126 -3.48 -13.60 15.93
C LEU A 126 -4.41 -14.64 15.28
N PRO A 127 -5.65 -14.27 14.88
CA PRO A 127 -6.54 -15.18 14.18
C PRO A 127 -6.13 -15.33 12.72
N PHE A 128 -6.34 -16.51 12.17
CA PHE A 128 -6.23 -16.80 10.75
C PHE A 128 -7.60 -17.23 10.24
N LEU A 129 -8.06 -16.61 9.16
CA LEU A 129 -9.44 -16.66 8.70
C LEU A 129 -9.56 -17.28 7.29
N ASP A 130 -10.63 -18.03 7.07
CA ASP A 130 -11.15 -18.39 5.74
C ASP A 130 -12.60 -17.91 5.67
N GLY A 131 -12.86 -16.91 4.84
CA GLY A 131 -14.11 -16.15 4.90
C GLY A 131 -14.27 -15.40 6.22
N HIS A 132 -15.34 -15.68 6.95
CA HIS A 132 -15.58 -15.17 8.31
C HIS A 132 -15.14 -16.14 9.41
N ASP A 133 -14.79 -17.38 9.06
CA ASP A 133 -14.48 -18.43 10.01
C ASP A 133 -13.02 -18.38 10.45
N THR A 134 -12.77 -18.45 11.75
CA THR A 134 -11.41 -18.62 12.29
C THR A 134 -10.98 -20.07 12.11
N VAL A 135 -10.07 -20.32 11.19
CA VAL A 135 -9.53 -21.65 10.86
C VAL A 135 -8.19 -21.93 11.54
N GLY A 136 -7.63 -20.95 12.24
CA GLY A 136 -6.42 -21.11 13.02
C GLY A 136 -6.16 -19.90 13.90
N VAL A 137 -5.31 -20.08 14.91
CA VAL A 137 -4.89 -19.03 15.84
C VAL A 137 -3.39 -19.15 16.08
N SER A 138 -2.65 -18.05 16.01
CA SER A 138 -1.19 -18.02 16.21
C SER A 138 -0.44 -19.06 15.36
N LEU A 139 -0.85 -19.21 14.10
CA LEU A 139 -0.17 -20.11 13.17
C LEU A 139 1.29 -19.69 12.98
N ASP A 140 2.13 -20.67 12.61
CA ASP A 140 3.52 -20.40 12.25
C ASP A 140 3.57 -19.51 11.00
N GLN A 141 4.03 -18.27 11.19
CA GLN A 141 4.10 -17.26 10.15
C GLN A 141 5.12 -17.57 9.04
N GLY A 142 6.07 -18.49 9.31
CA GLY A 142 7.00 -19.00 8.29
C GLY A 142 6.30 -19.74 7.14
N ASN A 143 5.04 -20.12 7.32
CA ASN A 143 4.24 -20.75 6.27
C ASN A 143 3.39 -19.75 5.46
N PHE A 144 3.26 -18.49 5.88
CA PHE A 144 2.27 -17.56 5.32
C PHE A 144 2.48 -17.27 3.83
N ILE A 145 3.73 -17.03 3.39
CA ILE A 145 3.99 -16.75 1.97
C ILE A 145 3.55 -17.93 1.11
N GLU A 146 3.92 -19.16 1.50
CA GLU A 146 3.52 -20.37 0.76
C GLU A 146 2.01 -20.59 0.79
N MET A 147 1.36 -20.46 1.96
CA MET A 147 -0.10 -20.62 2.11
C MET A 147 -0.85 -19.63 1.23
N PHE A 148 -0.46 -18.36 1.23
CA PHE A 148 -1.08 -17.34 0.40
C PHE A 148 -0.83 -17.58 -1.09
N THR A 149 0.38 -17.99 -1.45
CA THR A 149 0.73 -18.34 -2.83
C THR A 149 -0.11 -19.51 -3.34
N GLN A 150 -0.20 -20.59 -2.55
CA GLN A 150 -0.96 -21.77 -2.93
C GLN A 150 -2.47 -21.45 -3.07
N ARG A 151 -3.06 -20.74 -2.11
CA ARG A 151 -4.47 -20.31 -2.20
C ARG A 151 -4.71 -19.41 -3.42
N SER A 152 -3.77 -18.54 -3.76
CA SER A 152 -3.84 -17.71 -4.97
C SER A 152 -3.80 -18.53 -6.25
N ILE A 153 -2.92 -19.51 -6.33
CA ILE A 153 -2.82 -20.45 -7.45
C ILE A 153 -4.12 -21.25 -7.62
N ASP A 154 -4.70 -21.73 -6.54
CA ASP A 154 -5.94 -22.49 -6.56
C ASP A 154 -7.11 -21.60 -7.02
N PHE A 155 -7.18 -20.36 -6.53
CA PHE A 155 -8.18 -19.37 -7.00
C PHE A 155 -8.04 -19.08 -8.50
N ILE A 156 -6.82 -18.87 -9.01
CA ILE A 156 -6.56 -18.65 -10.43
C ILE A 156 -7.02 -19.85 -11.26
N ARG A 157 -6.65 -21.07 -10.86
CA ARG A 157 -7.03 -22.30 -11.57
C ARG A 157 -8.54 -22.51 -11.63
N GLN A 158 -9.24 -22.25 -10.53
CA GLN A 158 -10.69 -22.37 -10.44
C GLN A 158 -11.43 -21.34 -11.31
N ASN A 159 -10.82 -20.16 -11.51
CA ASN A 159 -11.45 -19.05 -12.20
C ASN A 159 -10.84 -18.74 -13.58
N LYS A 160 -10.01 -19.60 -14.14
CA LYS A 160 -9.32 -19.37 -15.43
C LYS A 160 -10.23 -19.07 -16.62
N ASN A 161 -11.50 -19.48 -16.54
CA ASN A 161 -12.51 -19.27 -17.59
C ASN A 161 -13.46 -18.09 -17.28
N ASN A 162 -13.23 -17.37 -16.18
CA ASN A 162 -14.00 -16.20 -15.76
C ASN A 162 -13.07 -15.01 -15.60
N PRO A 163 -13.56 -13.77 -15.73
CA PRO A 163 -12.82 -12.62 -15.28
C PRO A 163 -12.64 -12.70 -13.76
N PHE A 164 -11.45 -12.37 -13.26
CA PHE A 164 -11.17 -12.41 -11.83
C PHE A 164 -10.30 -11.23 -11.38
N PHE A 165 -10.46 -10.88 -10.12
CA PHE A 165 -9.61 -9.94 -9.39
C PHE A 165 -9.04 -10.62 -8.15
N LEU A 166 -7.72 -10.65 -8.05
CA LEU A 166 -7.00 -11.19 -6.92
C LEU A 166 -6.16 -10.08 -6.26
N TYR A 167 -6.48 -9.76 -5.01
CA TYR A 167 -5.66 -8.92 -4.15
C TYR A 167 -4.82 -9.82 -3.25
N LEU A 168 -3.57 -10.12 -3.69
CA LEU A 168 -2.61 -10.88 -2.91
C LEU A 168 -1.78 -9.91 -2.06
N ALA A 169 -2.07 -9.85 -0.77
CA ALA A 169 -1.48 -8.93 0.19
C ALA A 169 -0.60 -9.70 1.18
N HIS A 170 0.62 -10.09 0.77
CA HIS A 170 1.56 -10.76 1.66
C HIS A 170 1.77 -9.97 2.96
N THR A 171 1.97 -10.67 4.08
CA THR A 171 2.37 -10.05 5.35
C THR A 171 3.82 -9.64 5.33
N ALA A 172 4.65 -10.39 4.64
CA ALA A 172 6.07 -10.14 4.43
C ALA A 172 6.28 -9.00 3.40
N PRO A 173 7.36 -8.23 3.52
CA PRO A 173 8.48 -8.35 4.45
C PRO A 173 8.29 -7.55 5.76
N HIS A 174 7.05 -7.37 6.25
CA HIS A 174 6.82 -6.75 7.56
C HIS A 174 7.35 -7.64 8.69
N THR A 175 7.95 -7.03 9.72
CA THR A 175 8.41 -7.77 10.90
C THR A 175 7.23 -8.31 11.74
N PRO A 176 7.40 -9.45 12.45
CA PRO A 176 8.62 -10.27 12.54
C PRO A 176 8.91 -11.01 11.24
N LEU A 177 10.18 -11.10 10.87
CA LEU A 177 10.63 -11.87 9.72
C LEU A 177 10.71 -13.35 10.14
N VAL A 178 9.77 -14.14 9.70
CA VAL A 178 9.69 -15.58 10.03
C VAL A 178 9.74 -16.38 8.73
N LEU A 179 10.60 -17.38 8.72
CA LEU A 179 10.87 -18.27 7.58
C LEU A 179 10.91 -19.71 8.05
N LYS A 180 10.58 -20.63 7.16
CA LYS A 180 10.91 -22.04 7.34
C LYS A 180 12.42 -22.21 7.39
N ASP A 181 12.92 -23.23 8.12
CA ASP A 181 14.36 -23.47 8.28
C ASP A 181 15.08 -23.66 6.94
N GLU A 182 14.43 -24.32 5.98
CA GLU A 182 14.94 -24.53 4.62
C GLU A 182 15.13 -23.25 3.79
N ASN A 183 14.47 -22.15 4.17
CA ASN A 183 14.55 -20.84 3.50
C ASN A 183 15.48 -19.86 4.21
N LYS A 184 16.12 -20.26 5.31
CA LYS A 184 17.03 -19.38 6.08
C LYS A 184 18.46 -19.43 5.57
N GLY A 185 19.15 -18.30 5.58
CA GLY A 185 20.57 -18.19 5.28
C GLY A 185 20.92 -18.33 3.80
N LEU A 186 19.95 -18.17 2.90
CA LEU A 186 20.17 -18.25 1.45
C LEU A 186 20.68 -16.93 0.86
N SER A 187 20.27 -15.83 1.44
CA SER A 187 20.61 -14.49 0.98
C SER A 187 21.80 -13.91 1.76
N ILE A 188 22.72 -13.27 1.05
CA ILE A 188 23.83 -12.51 1.66
C ILE A 188 23.35 -11.31 2.47
N ARG A 189 22.07 -10.87 2.28
CA ARG A 189 21.43 -9.78 3.03
C ARG A 189 20.80 -10.25 4.35
N GLY A 190 20.97 -11.53 4.70
CA GLY A 190 20.41 -12.15 5.90
C GLY A 190 18.89 -12.33 5.81
N THR A 191 18.22 -12.44 6.95
CA THR A 191 16.79 -12.80 7.06
C THR A 191 15.87 -11.91 6.21
N TYR A 192 16.13 -10.61 6.15
CA TYR A 192 15.36 -9.72 5.27
C TYR A 192 15.49 -10.13 3.80
N GLY A 193 16.70 -10.45 3.36
CA GLY A 193 16.95 -10.92 2.01
C GLY A 193 16.29 -12.25 1.73
N ASP A 194 16.36 -13.21 2.68
CA ASP A 194 15.71 -14.52 2.55
C ASP A 194 14.19 -14.36 2.33
N VAL A 195 13.55 -13.47 3.09
CA VAL A 195 12.09 -13.16 2.96
C VAL A 195 11.77 -12.55 1.59
N ILE A 196 12.58 -11.63 1.10
CA ILE A 196 12.37 -11.04 -0.24
C ILE A 196 12.55 -12.10 -1.33
N GLU A 197 13.52 -12.98 -1.22
CA GLU A 197 13.73 -14.09 -2.16
C GLU A 197 12.58 -15.10 -2.12
N GLU A 198 11.92 -15.27 -0.97
CA GLU A 198 10.71 -16.10 -0.88
C GLU A 198 9.49 -15.42 -1.55
N ILE A 199 9.33 -14.11 -1.39
CA ILE A 199 8.31 -13.33 -2.13
C ILE A 199 8.57 -13.44 -3.64
N ASP A 200 9.82 -13.33 -4.08
CA ASP A 200 10.18 -13.49 -5.49
C ASP A 200 9.76 -14.87 -6.04
N ARG A 201 10.00 -15.93 -5.27
CA ARG A 201 9.54 -17.29 -5.64
C ARG A 201 8.02 -17.39 -5.73
N SER A 202 7.30 -16.72 -4.80
CA SER A 202 5.84 -16.64 -4.85
C SER A 202 5.34 -16.01 -6.15
N VAL A 203 5.91 -14.86 -6.53
CA VAL A 203 5.58 -14.19 -7.78
C VAL A 203 5.86 -15.10 -8.98
N GLY A 204 7.04 -15.73 -9.03
CA GLY A 204 7.40 -16.66 -10.09
C GLY A 204 6.42 -17.83 -10.24
N ASN A 205 5.95 -18.39 -9.12
CA ASN A 205 4.97 -19.47 -9.13
C ASN A 205 3.62 -19.02 -9.70
N ILE A 206 3.17 -17.81 -9.38
CA ILE A 206 1.93 -17.23 -9.91
C ILE A 206 2.05 -16.97 -11.42
N LEU A 207 3.12 -16.29 -11.87
CA LEU A 207 3.36 -16.03 -13.29
C LEU A 207 3.43 -17.33 -14.10
N LYS A 208 4.09 -18.36 -13.56
CA LYS A 208 4.17 -19.68 -14.17
C LYS A 208 2.78 -20.32 -14.33
N VAL A 209 1.90 -20.18 -13.34
CA VAL A 209 0.53 -20.69 -13.44
C VAL A 209 -0.29 -19.95 -14.48
N LEU A 210 -0.19 -18.63 -14.54
CA LEU A 210 -0.88 -17.83 -15.56
C LEU A 210 -0.44 -18.26 -16.99
N LYS A 211 0.86 -18.44 -17.23
CA LYS A 211 1.41 -18.95 -18.48
C LYS A 211 0.91 -20.38 -18.77
N ALA A 212 0.96 -21.29 -17.79
CA ALA A 212 0.53 -22.69 -17.97
C ALA A 212 -0.98 -22.86 -18.19
N GLN A 213 -1.80 -21.91 -17.73
CA GLN A 213 -3.25 -21.89 -17.99
C GLN A 213 -3.61 -21.15 -19.30
N ASN A 214 -2.63 -20.60 -20.04
CA ASN A 214 -2.80 -19.79 -21.26
C ASN A 214 -3.68 -18.55 -21.05
N ILE A 215 -3.55 -17.89 -19.89
CA ILE A 215 -4.27 -16.65 -19.55
C ILE A 215 -3.33 -15.47 -19.27
N ALA A 216 -2.02 -15.64 -19.44
CA ALA A 216 -1.01 -14.61 -19.16
C ALA A 216 -1.23 -13.34 -19.98
N GLU A 217 -1.54 -13.46 -21.27
CA GLU A 217 -1.77 -12.33 -22.19
C GLU A 217 -3.08 -11.56 -21.92
N ASN A 218 -3.97 -12.15 -21.09
CA ASN A 218 -5.26 -11.56 -20.71
C ASN A 218 -5.34 -11.33 -19.18
N THR A 219 -4.20 -11.29 -18.50
CA THR A 219 -4.16 -11.04 -17.05
C THR A 219 -3.19 -9.91 -16.76
N PHE A 220 -3.74 -8.77 -16.31
CA PHE A 220 -2.94 -7.64 -15.87
C PHE A 220 -2.44 -7.87 -14.46
N VAL A 221 -1.13 -7.94 -14.28
CA VAL A 221 -0.48 -8.21 -13.00
C VAL A 221 0.33 -6.98 -12.56
N ILE A 222 0.11 -6.52 -11.33
CA ILE A 222 0.92 -5.47 -10.72
C ILE A 222 1.60 -6.02 -9.46
N PHE A 223 2.92 -5.87 -9.39
CA PHE A 223 3.69 -6.03 -8.17
C PHE A 223 4.03 -4.65 -7.59
N THR A 224 3.74 -4.43 -6.32
CA THR A 224 4.08 -3.17 -5.62
C THR A 224 4.12 -3.38 -4.11
N SER A 225 4.40 -2.32 -3.34
CA SER A 225 4.35 -2.30 -1.87
C SER A 225 3.28 -1.32 -1.38
N ASP A 226 2.78 -1.53 -0.15
CA ASP A 226 1.79 -0.63 0.48
C ASP A 226 2.42 0.64 1.09
N ASN A 227 3.70 0.64 1.37
CA ASN A 227 4.46 1.81 1.84
C ASN A 227 5.97 1.58 1.72
N GLY A 228 6.75 2.62 1.98
CA GLY A 228 8.20 2.53 2.03
C GLY A 228 8.73 1.62 3.14
N PRO A 229 10.05 1.35 3.18
CA PRO A 229 10.69 0.42 4.12
C PRO A 229 10.59 0.91 5.57
N TRP A 230 10.58 -0.01 6.53
CA TRP A 230 10.52 0.32 7.94
C TRP A 230 11.91 0.55 8.55
N GLY A 231 12.41 1.78 8.46
CA GLY A 231 13.76 2.15 8.92
C GLY A 231 14.04 1.87 10.40
N TRP A 232 13.02 1.90 11.27
CA TRP A 232 13.13 1.57 12.69
C TRP A 232 13.42 0.07 12.96
N ALA A 233 13.19 -0.79 11.98
CA ALA A 233 13.51 -2.21 12.09
C ALA A 233 15.00 -2.52 11.83
N ASN A 234 15.82 -1.51 11.56
CA ASN A 234 17.26 -1.62 11.32
C ASN A 234 17.58 -2.70 10.26
N ILE A 235 18.35 -3.73 10.65
CA ILE A 235 18.75 -4.82 9.75
C ILE A 235 17.55 -5.65 9.24
N ASP A 236 16.45 -5.71 9.99
CA ASP A 236 15.23 -6.41 9.61
C ASP A 236 14.30 -5.56 8.74
N GLY A 237 14.64 -4.30 8.53
CA GLY A 237 13.96 -3.41 7.59
C GLY A 237 14.62 -3.36 6.23
N GLY A 238 13.91 -2.84 5.24
CA GLY A 238 14.44 -2.55 3.93
C GLY A 238 15.21 -1.22 3.90
N SER A 239 15.52 -0.76 2.70
CA SER A 239 16.18 0.52 2.46
C SER A 239 15.44 1.29 1.37
N SER A 240 15.23 2.59 1.59
CA SER A 240 14.72 3.51 0.57
C SER A 240 15.80 3.93 -0.45
N GLY A 241 17.02 3.43 -0.30
CA GLY A 241 18.13 3.77 -1.16
C GLY A 241 18.50 5.26 -1.08
N LEU A 242 18.40 5.95 -2.22
CA LEU A 242 18.68 7.38 -2.31
C LEU A 242 17.52 8.27 -1.82
N LEU A 243 16.33 7.71 -1.61
CA LEU A 243 15.15 8.49 -1.21
C LEU A 243 15.23 8.83 0.26
N LYS A 244 14.91 10.09 0.61
CA LYS A 244 14.86 10.54 2.00
C LYS A 244 13.71 9.89 2.76
N GLY A 245 13.94 9.55 4.02
CA GLY A 245 12.92 9.01 4.92
C GLY A 245 12.57 7.54 4.64
N ASN A 246 11.48 7.10 5.26
CA ASN A 246 11.01 5.71 5.27
C ASN A 246 9.53 5.65 5.66
N LYS A 247 8.98 4.45 5.90
CA LYS A 247 7.61 4.23 6.39
C LYS A 247 7.23 5.22 7.50
N GLY A 248 6.07 5.86 7.35
CA GLY A 248 5.54 6.84 8.30
C GLY A 248 5.99 8.28 8.04
N SER A 249 6.98 8.51 7.15
CA SER A 249 7.41 9.85 6.78
C SER A 249 6.69 10.37 5.55
N VAL A 250 6.63 11.69 5.40
CA VAL A 250 6.10 12.39 4.21
C VAL A 250 7.17 12.66 3.16
N TYR A 251 8.37 12.11 3.34
CA TYR A 251 9.46 12.14 2.38
C TYR A 251 9.27 11.10 1.27
N GLU A 252 10.05 11.21 0.21
CA GLU A 252 10.00 10.29 -0.94
C GLU A 252 10.11 8.82 -0.52
N GLY A 253 11.02 8.49 0.41
CA GLY A 253 11.23 7.12 0.89
C GLY A 253 10.06 6.50 1.66
N GLY A 254 9.08 7.31 2.09
CA GLY A 254 7.83 6.82 2.70
C GLY A 254 6.74 6.50 1.68
N TYR A 255 6.69 7.28 0.58
CA TYR A 255 5.60 7.25 -0.41
C TYR A 255 5.98 6.58 -1.73
N ARG A 256 7.23 6.69 -2.18
CA ARG A 256 7.70 6.13 -3.45
C ARG A 256 8.14 4.69 -3.24
N VAL A 257 7.49 3.77 -3.94
CA VAL A 257 7.63 2.33 -3.79
C VAL A 257 8.01 1.65 -5.11
N PRO A 258 8.60 0.46 -5.10
CA PRO A 258 8.80 -0.31 -6.32
C PRO A 258 7.47 -0.68 -6.94
N ALA A 259 7.39 -0.65 -8.29
CA ALA A 259 6.25 -1.17 -9.02
C ALA A 259 6.66 -1.75 -10.37
N ILE A 260 6.02 -2.88 -10.71
CA ILE A 260 6.15 -3.55 -12.00
C ILE A 260 4.74 -3.89 -12.48
N ALA A 261 4.39 -3.49 -13.71
CA ALA A 261 3.17 -3.91 -14.40
C ALA A 261 3.53 -4.92 -15.49
N TRP A 262 2.71 -5.97 -15.62
CA TRP A 262 2.98 -7.06 -16.55
C TRP A 262 1.67 -7.57 -17.16
N MET A 263 1.62 -7.64 -18.46
CA MET A 263 0.62 -8.30 -19.29
C MET A 263 1.25 -8.51 -20.67
N PRO A 264 1.81 -9.70 -20.95
CA PRO A 264 2.55 -9.96 -22.18
C PRO A 264 1.77 -9.57 -23.44
N GLY A 265 2.43 -8.88 -24.37
CA GLY A 265 1.82 -8.43 -25.61
C GLY A 265 0.96 -7.16 -25.50
N SER A 266 0.67 -6.67 -24.28
CA SER A 266 -0.15 -5.47 -24.06
C SER A 266 0.60 -4.38 -23.28
N VAL A 267 1.29 -4.74 -22.21
CA VAL A 267 2.15 -3.81 -21.44
C VAL A 267 3.53 -3.79 -22.08
N PRO A 268 4.08 -2.62 -22.48
CA PRO A 268 5.38 -2.52 -23.13
C PRO A 268 6.54 -2.88 -22.17
N GLU A 269 7.58 -3.52 -22.74
CA GLU A 269 8.81 -3.94 -22.05
C GLU A 269 9.76 -2.75 -21.86
N ILE A 270 9.48 -1.90 -20.88
CA ILE A 270 10.24 -0.65 -20.65
C ILE A 270 10.45 -0.32 -19.17
N THR A 271 11.42 0.55 -18.92
CA THR A 271 11.50 1.32 -17.67
C THR A 271 10.92 2.70 -17.92
N THR A 272 9.87 3.06 -17.15
CA THR A 272 9.19 4.35 -17.28
C THR A 272 9.51 5.30 -16.14
N THR A 273 9.51 6.61 -16.46
CA THR A 273 9.52 7.72 -15.50
C THR A 273 8.12 8.32 -15.31
N ALA A 274 7.09 7.71 -15.89
CA ALA A 274 5.72 8.14 -15.68
C ALA A 274 5.36 8.12 -14.20
N LEU A 275 4.71 9.19 -13.75
CA LEU A 275 4.14 9.26 -12.42
C LEU A 275 2.88 8.38 -12.36
N ALA A 276 2.78 7.53 -11.34
CA ALA A 276 1.63 6.68 -11.09
C ALA A 276 1.42 6.49 -9.59
N SER A 277 0.22 6.11 -9.19
CA SER A 277 -0.13 5.90 -7.79
C SER A 277 -1.03 4.69 -7.60
N THR A 278 -0.97 4.09 -6.41
CA THR A 278 -1.96 3.07 -6.00
C THR A 278 -3.39 3.61 -5.95
N LEU A 279 -3.57 4.93 -5.81
CA LEU A 279 -4.88 5.59 -5.94
C LEU A 279 -5.52 5.36 -7.32
N ASP A 280 -4.70 5.21 -8.36
CA ASP A 280 -5.14 5.07 -9.74
C ASP A 280 -5.71 3.68 -10.07
N PHE A 281 -5.51 2.70 -9.19
CA PHE A 281 -5.92 1.32 -9.47
C PHE A 281 -7.42 1.18 -9.67
N LEU A 282 -8.25 1.79 -8.81
CA LEU A 282 -9.70 1.65 -8.94
C LEU A 282 -10.21 2.15 -10.30
N PRO A 283 -10.01 3.42 -10.71
CA PRO A 283 -10.53 3.89 -12.01
C PRO A 283 -9.85 3.18 -13.19
N THR A 284 -8.57 2.87 -13.10
CA THR A 284 -7.83 2.18 -14.17
C THR A 284 -8.32 0.75 -14.39
N MET A 285 -8.49 -0.03 -13.31
CA MET A 285 -8.94 -1.43 -13.42
C MET A 285 -10.37 -1.52 -13.93
N ILE A 286 -11.24 -0.57 -13.57
CA ILE A 286 -12.60 -0.51 -14.11
C ILE A 286 -12.57 -0.17 -15.60
N SER A 287 -11.79 0.82 -16.02
CA SER A 287 -11.60 1.19 -17.42
C SER A 287 -11.06 0.01 -18.23
N MET A 288 -10.02 -0.67 -17.76
CA MET A 288 -9.44 -1.85 -18.43
C MET A 288 -10.42 -3.04 -18.47
N ALA A 289 -11.37 -3.13 -17.54
CA ALA A 289 -12.45 -4.11 -17.55
C ALA A 289 -13.63 -3.72 -18.49
N GLY A 290 -13.53 -2.59 -19.19
CA GLY A 290 -14.58 -2.08 -20.08
C GLY A 290 -15.77 -1.45 -19.32
N GLY A 291 -15.60 -1.12 -18.04
CA GLY A 291 -16.60 -0.43 -17.24
C GLY A 291 -16.39 1.08 -17.23
N GLU A 292 -17.40 1.78 -16.75
CA GLU A 292 -17.35 3.20 -16.48
C GLU A 292 -17.48 3.44 -14.96
N TYR A 293 -16.78 4.46 -14.48
CA TYR A 293 -16.84 4.87 -13.07
C TYR A 293 -16.85 6.40 -13.00
N ASP A 294 -17.99 6.93 -12.60
CA ASP A 294 -18.18 8.37 -12.41
C ASP A 294 -18.34 8.66 -10.92
N ASP A 295 -17.23 8.89 -10.24
CA ASP A 295 -17.18 9.39 -8.87
C ASP A 295 -16.22 10.57 -8.78
N GLN A 296 -16.77 11.78 -8.75
CA GLN A 296 -16.02 13.03 -8.68
C GLN A 296 -15.21 13.18 -7.37
N SER A 297 -15.41 12.29 -6.40
CA SER A 297 -14.64 12.28 -5.15
C SER A 297 -13.34 11.52 -5.23
N LEU A 298 -13.02 10.83 -6.36
CA LEU A 298 -11.77 10.12 -6.52
C LEU A 298 -10.57 11.08 -6.59
N ASN A 299 -9.47 10.64 -6.00
CA ASN A 299 -8.14 11.23 -6.23
C ASN A 299 -7.30 10.37 -7.17
N GLY A 300 -7.70 9.12 -7.38
CA GLY A 300 -7.22 8.27 -8.46
C GLY A 300 -7.75 8.75 -9.80
N ILE A 301 -6.95 8.56 -10.83
CA ILE A 301 -7.31 8.83 -12.22
C ILE A 301 -7.09 7.59 -13.06
N ASP A 302 -7.78 7.45 -14.19
CA ASP A 302 -7.51 6.38 -15.13
C ASP A 302 -6.15 6.60 -15.81
N ILE A 303 -5.20 5.70 -15.53
CA ILE A 303 -3.87 5.67 -16.14
C ILE A 303 -3.68 4.44 -17.03
N SER A 304 -4.74 3.86 -17.57
CA SER A 304 -4.67 2.74 -18.51
C SER A 304 -3.73 3.01 -19.70
N LYS A 305 -3.78 4.24 -20.23
CA LYS A 305 -2.86 4.70 -21.27
C LYS A 305 -1.39 4.74 -20.82
N THR A 306 -1.12 4.94 -19.54
CA THR A 306 0.26 4.85 -19.01
C THR A 306 0.74 3.39 -19.05
N PHE A 307 -0.10 2.46 -18.62
CA PHE A 307 0.26 1.04 -18.61
C PHE A 307 0.36 0.42 -20.03
N LEU A 308 -0.49 0.84 -20.96
CA LEU A 308 -0.56 0.25 -22.29
C LEU A 308 0.34 0.96 -23.31
N ASP A 309 0.43 2.29 -23.24
CA ASP A 309 1.06 3.13 -24.27
C ASP A 309 2.21 4.00 -23.74
N ASN A 310 2.53 3.91 -22.43
CA ASN A 310 3.51 4.78 -21.76
C ASN A 310 3.19 6.28 -21.87
N ILE A 311 1.91 6.64 -21.91
CA ILE A 311 1.48 8.05 -21.92
C ILE A 311 1.44 8.54 -20.47
N HIS A 312 2.16 9.61 -20.16
CA HIS A 312 2.21 10.20 -18.82
C HIS A 312 0.92 11.00 -18.56
N VAL A 313 0.03 10.43 -17.74
CA VAL A 313 -1.30 11.01 -17.45
C VAL A 313 -1.31 11.72 -16.11
N ARG A 314 -0.78 11.07 -15.04
CA ARG A 314 -0.73 11.66 -13.69
C ARG A 314 0.36 12.71 -13.59
N THR A 315 0.06 13.82 -12.91
CA THR A 315 1.00 14.93 -12.66
C THR A 315 1.25 15.20 -11.17
N ASP A 316 0.35 14.75 -10.29
CA ASP A 316 0.32 15.20 -8.89
C ASP A 316 0.37 14.07 -7.89
N VAL A 317 1.05 14.32 -6.74
CA VAL A 317 1.03 13.47 -5.54
C VAL A 317 0.81 14.34 -4.32
N HIS A 318 -0.12 13.95 -3.45
CA HIS A 318 -0.45 14.65 -2.22
C HIS A 318 0.06 13.88 -1.00
N TYR A 319 0.85 14.52 -0.15
CA TYR A 319 1.47 13.91 1.02
C TYR A 319 0.76 14.37 2.28
N TYR A 320 -0.02 13.47 2.86
CA TYR A 320 -0.78 13.75 4.07
C TYR A 320 -0.13 13.19 5.32
N ARG A 321 -0.23 13.93 6.43
CA ARG A 321 -0.07 13.41 7.77
C ARG A 321 -1.41 13.55 8.48
N GLN A 322 -2.03 12.42 8.79
CA GLN A 322 -3.42 12.36 9.27
C GLN A 322 -4.38 13.09 8.30
N ASP A 323 -5.03 14.16 8.74
CA ASP A 323 -5.96 14.98 7.94
C ASP A 323 -5.32 16.23 7.33
N THR A 324 -4.02 16.39 7.48
CA THR A 324 -3.31 17.60 7.08
C THR A 324 -2.43 17.36 5.88
N LEU A 325 -2.60 18.14 4.82
CA LEU A 325 -1.68 18.17 3.68
C LEU A 325 -0.35 18.80 4.13
N ILE A 326 0.74 18.06 3.99
CA ILE A 326 2.09 18.49 4.37
C ILE A 326 2.87 18.92 3.15
N ALA A 327 2.76 18.19 2.04
CA ALA A 327 3.46 18.48 0.81
C ALA A 327 2.61 18.13 -0.42
N LEU A 328 2.94 18.77 -1.53
CA LEU A 328 2.42 18.50 -2.86
C LEU A 328 3.59 18.31 -3.81
N ARG A 329 3.52 17.28 -4.65
CA ARG A 329 4.35 17.14 -5.83
C ARG A 329 3.50 17.46 -7.06
N HIS A 330 4.02 18.31 -7.95
CA HIS A 330 3.51 18.52 -9.30
C HIS A 330 4.66 18.34 -10.29
N LYS A 331 4.53 17.37 -11.21
CA LYS A 331 5.60 16.93 -12.12
C LYS A 331 6.88 16.60 -11.36
N GLU A 332 8.01 17.27 -11.69
CA GLU A 332 9.31 17.11 -11.04
C GLU A 332 9.47 17.86 -9.71
N TRP A 333 8.52 18.77 -9.39
CA TRP A 333 8.63 19.68 -8.26
C TRP A 333 7.85 19.21 -7.03
N LYS A 334 8.51 19.07 -5.90
CA LYS A 334 7.86 18.78 -4.61
C LYS A 334 8.05 19.93 -3.65
N MET A 335 6.95 20.44 -3.12
CA MET A 335 6.94 21.53 -2.16
C MET A 335 6.30 21.10 -0.85
N TYR A 336 6.97 21.38 0.25
CA TYR A 336 6.40 21.29 1.58
C TYR A 336 5.77 22.64 1.96
N ILE A 337 4.50 22.59 2.34
CA ILE A 337 3.71 23.73 2.81
C ILE A 337 3.63 23.78 4.33
N LYS A 338 3.99 22.68 5.00
CA LYS A 338 4.10 22.53 6.45
C LYS A 338 5.36 21.73 6.78
N ASP A 339 5.80 21.82 8.02
CA ASP A 339 6.97 21.10 8.51
C ASP A 339 6.82 19.59 8.25
N PRO A 340 7.73 18.98 7.48
CA PRO A 340 7.72 17.55 7.21
C PRO A 340 8.08 16.71 8.43
N ASN A 341 8.80 17.25 9.41
CA ASN A 341 9.20 16.57 10.63
C ASN A 341 9.05 17.45 11.87
N PRO A 342 7.87 17.47 12.51
CA PRO A 342 7.63 18.31 13.68
C PRO A 342 8.50 17.94 14.91
N TRP A 343 9.25 16.83 14.86
CA TRP A 343 10.13 16.34 15.92
C TRP A 343 11.62 16.65 15.66
N ASP A 344 11.95 17.28 14.55
CA ASP A 344 13.33 17.64 14.19
C ASP A 344 13.60 19.07 14.66
N ASP A 345 14.31 19.20 15.78
CA ASP A 345 14.68 20.48 16.41
C ASP A 345 15.55 21.39 15.51
N GLY A 346 16.07 20.86 14.39
CA GLY A 346 16.86 21.60 13.40
C GLY A 346 16.04 22.35 12.35
N PHE A 347 14.73 22.13 12.30
CA PHE A 347 13.86 22.69 11.29
C PHE A 347 13.03 23.85 11.84
N THR A 348 13.35 25.08 11.44
CA THR A 348 12.57 26.26 11.84
C THR A 348 11.54 26.60 10.75
N GLN A 349 10.34 27.03 11.16
CA GLN A 349 9.30 27.55 10.27
C GLN A 349 9.81 28.70 9.36
N LYS A 350 10.99 29.26 9.68
CA LYS A 350 11.68 30.30 8.90
C LYS A 350 12.19 29.80 7.54
N ASP A 351 12.38 28.50 7.38
CA ASP A 351 12.90 27.89 6.14
C ASP A 351 11.80 27.49 5.16
N MET A 352 10.52 27.69 5.54
CA MET A 352 9.37 27.36 4.68
C MET A 352 9.11 28.45 3.62
N PRO A 353 8.61 28.09 2.43
CA PRO A 353 8.40 26.73 1.95
C PRO A 353 9.71 26.02 1.60
N LEU A 354 9.71 24.66 1.63
CA LEU A 354 10.79 23.86 1.07
C LEU A 354 10.40 23.41 -0.33
N LEU A 355 11.25 23.63 -1.31
CA LEU A 355 11.05 23.20 -2.69
C LEU A 355 12.22 22.33 -3.15
N TYR A 356 11.89 21.18 -3.75
CA TYR A 356 12.87 20.25 -4.31
C TYR A 356 12.48 19.85 -5.74
N ASN A 357 13.48 19.69 -6.62
CA ASN A 357 13.30 18.96 -7.85
C ASN A 357 13.63 17.48 -7.58
N VAL A 358 12.60 16.63 -7.38
CA VAL A 358 12.80 15.24 -6.95
C VAL A 358 13.28 14.28 -8.04
N GLU A 359 13.42 14.74 -9.27
CA GLU A 359 14.10 13.99 -10.33
C GLU A 359 15.61 14.16 -10.25
N HIS A 360 16.08 15.37 -9.94
CA HIS A 360 17.51 15.68 -9.80
C HIS A 360 18.00 15.51 -8.35
N ASP A 361 17.14 15.72 -7.36
CA ASP A 361 17.42 15.60 -5.93
C ASP A 361 16.38 14.69 -5.24
N PRO A 362 16.38 13.38 -5.54
CA PRO A 362 15.45 12.43 -4.91
C PRO A 362 15.68 12.26 -3.40
N SER A 363 16.80 12.75 -2.89
CA SER A 363 17.16 12.76 -1.47
C SER A 363 16.65 13.99 -0.73
N GLU A 364 16.01 14.94 -1.41
CA GLU A 364 15.40 16.15 -0.82
C GLU A 364 16.40 16.93 0.08
N LYS A 365 17.61 17.18 -0.44
CA LYS A 365 18.72 17.82 0.31
C LYS A 365 18.82 19.32 0.08
N TYR A 366 18.51 19.78 -1.14
CA TYR A 366 18.80 21.14 -1.56
C TYR A 366 17.50 21.92 -1.74
N ASN A 367 17.15 22.74 -0.74
CA ASN A 367 16.01 23.65 -0.84
C ASN A 367 16.29 24.76 -1.84
N ILE A 368 15.55 24.80 -2.93
CA ILE A 368 15.67 25.76 -4.03
C ILE A 368 14.46 26.70 -4.14
N ALA A 369 13.70 26.87 -3.07
CA ALA A 369 12.49 27.69 -3.06
C ALA A 369 12.79 29.19 -3.36
N LYS A 370 13.92 29.71 -2.87
CA LYS A 370 14.29 31.10 -3.05
C LYS A 370 14.58 31.46 -4.50
N GLU A 371 15.20 30.53 -5.22
CA GLU A 371 15.60 30.68 -6.63
C GLU A 371 14.43 30.41 -7.59
N ASN A 372 13.30 29.81 -7.10
CA ASN A 372 12.19 29.35 -7.93
C ASN A 372 10.83 29.87 -7.42
N SER A 373 10.74 31.17 -7.13
CA SER A 373 9.53 31.81 -6.55
C SER A 373 8.26 31.62 -7.41
N GLU A 374 8.38 31.57 -8.72
CA GLU A 374 7.27 31.29 -9.65
C GLU A 374 6.70 29.88 -9.45
N ILE A 375 7.58 28.88 -9.31
CA ILE A 375 7.17 27.48 -9.04
C ILE A 375 6.49 27.38 -7.68
N VAL A 376 7.08 28.03 -6.65
CA VAL A 376 6.48 28.12 -5.31
C VAL A 376 5.06 28.66 -5.38
N LYS A 377 4.81 29.73 -6.16
CA LYS A 377 3.49 30.31 -6.33
C LYS A 377 2.51 29.29 -6.95
N VAL A 378 2.88 28.66 -8.06
CA VAL A 378 2.04 27.66 -8.74
C VAL A 378 1.67 26.51 -7.79
N LEU A 379 2.64 26.00 -7.04
CA LEU A 379 2.40 24.88 -6.11
C LEU A 379 1.55 25.31 -4.91
N ASN A 380 1.66 26.53 -4.43
CA ASN A 380 0.78 27.08 -3.38
C ASN A 380 -0.67 27.21 -3.87
N ASP A 381 -0.87 27.65 -5.11
CA ASP A 381 -2.21 27.77 -5.70
C ASP A 381 -2.84 26.37 -5.83
N LEU A 382 -2.11 25.38 -6.39
CA LEU A 382 -2.55 23.99 -6.49
C LEU A 382 -2.85 23.36 -5.11
N ALA A 383 -1.99 23.60 -4.11
CA ALA A 383 -2.21 23.10 -2.75
C ALA A 383 -3.47 23.70 -2.11
N SER A 384 -3.71 25.00 -2.35
CA SER A 384 -4.87 25.71 -1.83
C SER A 384 -6.19 25.21 -2.46
N GLU A 385 -6.19 25.01 -3.77
CA GLU A 385 -7.31 24.41 -4.51
C GLU A 385 -7.61 22.99 -4.00
N HIS A 386 -6.56 22.15 -3.88
CA HIS A 386 -6.73 20.80 -3.36
C HIS A 386 -7.31 20.79 -1.93
N ILE A 387 -6.79 21.62 -1.01
CA ILE A 387 -7.30 21.69 0.37
C ILE A 387 -8.78 22.10 0.41
N GLN A 388 -9.22 22.98 -0.50
CA GLN A 388 -10.60 23.43 -0.58
C GLN A 388 -11.54 22.36 -1.18
N SER A 389 -11.05 21.56 -2.12
CA SER A 389 -11.85 20.54 -2.83
C SER A 389 -12.00 19.23 -2.07
N VAL A 390 -11.02 18.87 -1.20
CA VAL A 390 -11.03 17.58 -0.50
C VAL A 390 -12.05 17.56 0.64
N LEU A 391 -13.02 16.67 0.53
CA LEU A 391 -13.98 16.39 1.61
C LEU A 391 -13.33 15.53 2.68
N LYS A 392 -13.40 15.98 3.94
CA LYS A 392 -12.84 15.25 5.07
C LYS A 392 -13.93 14.43 5.77
N THR A 393 -13.62 13.16 6.04
CA THR A 393 -14.45 12.26 6.86
C THR A 393 -13.81 12.12 8.25
N PRO A 394 -14.57 12.09 9.34
CA PRO A 394 -14.03 11.87 10.68
C PRO A 394 -13.20 10.59 10.78
N SER A 395 -12.13 10.63 11.60
CA SER A 395 -11.25 9.49 11.84
C SER A 395 -12.01 8.26 12.31
N GLN A 396 -11.70 7.10 11.73
CA GLN A 396 -12.20 5.79 12.16
C GLN A 396 -11.31 5.13 13.23
N TYR A 397 -10.22 5.79 13.64
CA TYR A 397 -9.23 5.21 14.58
C TYR A 397 -9.46 5.61 16.04
N ASP A 398 -10.34 6.56 16.28
CA ASP A 398 -10.48 7.17 17.62
C ASP A 398 -11.39 6.35 18.53
N GLU A 399 -12.20 5.45 17.98
CA GLU A 399 -13.11 4.59 18.75
C GLU A 399 -12.40 3.30 19.16
N ILE A 400 -12.38 3.06 20.48
CA ILE A 400 -11.77 1.87 21.09
C ILE A 400 -12.88 0.95 21.59
N LEU A 401 -12.70 -0.35 21.40
CA LEU A 401 -13.63 -1.37 21.90
C LEU A 401 -13.75 -1.28 23.44
N PRO A 402 -14.95 -1.36 24.00
CA PRO A 402 -15.15 -1.23 25.45
C PRO A 402 -14.30 -2.21 26.29
N SER A 403 -14.06 -3.42 25.79
CA SER A 403 -13.21 -4.42 26.44
C SER A 403 -11.76 -4.01 26.61
N TYR A 404 -11.27 -3.05 25.81
CA TYR A 404 -9.89 -2.56 25.86
C TYR A 404 -9.76 -1.15 26.47
N GLN A 405 -10.87 -0.47 26.78
CA GLN A 405 -10.87 0.93 27.20
C GLN A 405 -10.03 1.19 28.44
N SER A 406 -10.08 0.28 29.45
CA SER A 406 -9.30 0.43 30.68
C SER A 406 -7.80 0.37 30.41
N ALA A 407 -7.35 -0.65 29.66
CA ALA A 407 -5.95 -0.84 29.30
C ALA A 407 -5.41 0.31 28.43
N TYR A 408 -6.23 0.81 27.49
CA TYR A 408 -5.89 1.95 26.64
C TYR A 408 -5.69 3.23 27.47
N ASN A 409 -6.56 3.49 28.45
CA ASN A 409 -6.47 4.65 29.33
C ASN A 409 -5.22 4.60 30.23
N GLU A 410 -4.85 3.42 30.73
CA GLU A 410 -3.63 3.22 31.52
C GLU A 410 -2.36 3.45 30.70
N TYR A 411 -2.33 2.98 29.47
CA TYR A 411 -1.20 3.18 28.57
C TYR A 411 -0.94 4.67 28.27
N ASN A 412 -2.01 5.43 28.00
CA ASN A 412 -1.88 6.86 27.66
C ASN A 412 -1.59 7.78 28.87
N LYS A 413 -1.54 7.24 30.10
CA LYS A 413 -1.11 7.99 31.30
C LYS A 413 0.40 7.93 31.57
N LYS A 414 1.10 7.04 30.86
CA LYS A 414 2.56 6.88 30.93
C LYS A 414 3.26 7.72 29.86
#